data_2049ea64483db7d674a17c7d73c5817b
#
_entry.id   2049ea64483db7d674a17c7d73c5817b
#
_cell.length_a   1.000
_cell.length_b   1.000
_cell.length_c   1.000
_cell.angle_alpha   90.00
_cell.angle_beta   90.00
_cell.angle_gamma   90.00
#
_symmetry.space_group_name_H-M   'P 1'
#
loop_
_entity.id
_entity.type
_entity.pdbx_description
1 polymer ?
#
loop_
_entity_poly.entity_id
_entity_poly.type
_entity_poly.pdbx_seq_one_letter_code
_entity_poly.pdbx_strand_id
1 'polypeptide(L)'
;MRKVGAEVMIAGIAILCLVDMWLVNKRYLYDDMFVEQTVRNAPQRMTETDKLILRDKSLDYRVLNLASNTFNENETSYYHKSIGGYSAAKLRRYQEMIDTYIANEKNKVWNSVAEAGGDMTKVKGDSLFPVLNMLNTKYFIMPLQAGQTVPVQNLYAYGNAWFVDKVNYVNNANEEIAGVGKYNLRHEAVADAKFKEQLGQSVPQDDTSIVRLTQYKPNNLVYEVNSNKGGVVVFSEIYYPGWTATVDGQTAELGR
;
A
#
# COMPACT_ATOMS: atom_id res chain seq x y z
N MET A 1 0.80 51.69 50.04
CA MET A 1 0.59 50.77 48.88
C MET A 1 -0.49 49.77 49.25
N ARG A 2 -1.65 49.77 48.57
CA ARG A 2 -2.69 48.76 48.77
C ARG A 2 -2.15 47.43 48.15
N LYS A 3 -2.02 46.38 48.94
CA LYS A 3 -1.65 45.05 48.46
C LYS A 3 -2.85 44.53 47.67
N VAL A 4 -2.65 44.20 46.40
CA VAL A 4 -3.63 43.51 45.59
C VAL A 4 -3.85 42.13 46.18
N GLY A 5 -5.08 41.71 46.42
CA GLY A 5 -5.39 40.39 46.95
C GLY A 5 -5.02 39.32 45.96
N ALA A 6 -4.60 38.15 46.47
CA ALA A 6 -4.16 37.02 45.65
C ALA A 6 -5.21 36.60 44.62
N GLU A 7 -6.49 36.68 44.96
CA GLU A 7 -7.60 36.37 44.09
C GLU A 7 -7.67 37.29 42.86
N VAL A 8 -7.45 38.59 43.04
CA VAL A 8 -7.45 39.58 41.94
C VAL A 8 -6.23 39.38 41.04
N MET A 9 -5.10 39.00 41.63
CA MET A 9 -3.89 38.67 40.87
C MET A 9 -4.10 37.39 40.01
N ILE A 10 -4.66 36.35 40.61
CA ILE A 10 -4.98 35.09 39.89
C ILE A 10 -5.97 35.33 38.77
N ALA A 11 -7.05 36.10 39.04
CA ALA A 11 -8.02 36.42 37.99
C ALA A 11 -7.38 37.23 36.85
N GLY A 12 -6.50 38.17 37.16
CA GLY A 12 -5.77 38.95 36.17
C GLY A 12 -4.88 38.08 35.27
N ILE A 13 -4.13 37.15 35.88
CA ILE A 13 -3.29 36.20 35.13
C ILE A 13 -4.15 35.28 34.26
N ALA A 14 -5.26 34.76 34.78
CA ALA A 14 -6.17 33.90 34.03
C ALA A 14 -6.75 34.62 32.79
N ILE A 15 -7.16 35.88 32.94
CA ILE A 15 -7.65 36.68 31.81
C ILE A 15 -6.56 36.92 30.77
N LEU A 16 -5.34 37.26 31.21
CA LEU A 16 -4.22 37.45 30.27
C LEU A 16 -3.88 36.15 29.50
N CYS A 17 -3.86 35.01 30.19
CA CYS A 17 -3.66 33.71 29.55
C CYS A 17 -4.78 33.40 28.53
N LEU A 18 -6.04 33.66 28.88
CA LEU A 18 -7.17 33.46 27.97
C LEU A 18 -7.06 34.33 26.71
N VAL A 19 -6.70 35.60 26.88
CA VAL A 19 -6.53 36.54 25.73
C VAL A 19 -5.35 36.07 24.85
N ASP A 20 -4.23 35.71 25.44
CA ASP A 20 -3.07 35.23 24.68
C ASP A 20 -3.38 33.94 23.91
N MET A 21 -3.97 32.97 24.58
CA MET A 21 -4.39 31.71 23.93
C MET A 21 -5.44 31.96 22.84
N TRP A 22 -6.38 32.87 23.05
CA TRP A 22 -7.38 33.22 22.04
C TRP A 22 -6.71 33.79 20.78
N LEU A 23 -5.79 34.75 20.95
CA LEU A 23 -5.07 35.37 19.84
C LEU A 23 -4.21 34.35 19.05
N VAL A 24 -3.57 33.42 19.75
CA VAL A 24 -2.80 32.36 19.13
C VAL A 24 -3.73 31.38 18.38
N ASN A 25 -4.80 30.93 19.05
CA ASN A 25 -5.73 29.99 18.45
C ASN A 25 -6.40 30.52 17.18
N LYS A 26 -6.78 31.82 17.16
CA LYS A 26 -7.37 32.45 15.96
C LYS A 26 -6.44 32.45 14.73
N ARG A 27 -5.11 32.31 14.90
CA ARG A 27 -4.17 32.15 13.77
C ARG A 27 -4.29 30.79 13.11
N TYR A 28 -4.63 29.77 13.89
CA TYR A 28 -4.66 28.37 13.44
C TYR A 28 -6.09 27.85 13.23
N LEU A 29 -7.06 28.42 13.94
CA LEU A 29 -8.48 28.04 13.90
C LEU A 29 -9.31 29.30 13.57
N TYR A 30 -9.39 29.65 12.31
CA TYR A 30 -10.24 30.73 11.80
C TYR A 30 -11.57 30.18 11.27
N ASP A 31 -12.55 31.03 11.13
CA ASP A 31 -13.95 30.64 10.93
C ASP A 31 -14.18 29.78 9.67
N ASP A 32 -13.41 30.03 8.59
CA ASP A 32 -13.49 29.27 7.35
C ASP A 32 -13.00 27.81 7.48
N MET A 33 -12.34 27.46 8.58
CA MET A 33 -11.94 26.06 8.86
C MET A 33 -13.06 25.25 9.50
N PHE A 34 -14.13 25.88 9.95
CA PHE A 34 -15.26 25.19 10.53
C PHE A 34 -16.31 24.92 9.45
N VAL A 35 -16.66 23.66 9.31
CA VAL A 35 -17.72 23.22 8.40
C VAL A 35 -18.92 22.74 9.21
N GLU A 36 -20.10 22.85 8.64
CA GLU A 36 -21.31 22.32 9.28
C GLU A 36 -21.19 20.83 9.54
N GLN A 37 -21.78 20.40 10.65
CA GLN A 37 -21.76 18.99 11.06
C GLN A 37 -22.33 18.05 10.00
N THR A 38 -23.31 18.49 9.25
CA THR A 38 -23.91 17.77 8.12
C THR A 38 -22.92 17.51 7.01
N VAL A 39 -22.07 18.48 6.67
CA VAL A 39 -21.01 18.37 5.67
C VAL A 39 -19.89 17.45 6.19
N ARG A 40 -19.50 17.63 7.45
CA ARG A 40 -18.47 16.80 8.09
C ARG A 40 -18.85 15.33 8.15
N ASN A 41 -20.12 15.04 8.44
CA ASN A 41 -20.62 13.67 8.59
C ASN A 41 -21.13 13.07 7.28
N ALA A 42 -21.06 13.83 6.17
CA ALA A 42 -21.43 13.26 4.88
C ALA A 42 -20.49 12.10 4.52
N PRO A 43 -21.03 10.94 4.11
CA PRO A 43 -20.20 9.84 3.67
C PRO A 43 -19.39 10.26 2.45
N GLN A 44 -18.14 9.79 2.37
CA GLN A 44 -17.31 10.00 1.19
C GLN A 44 -18.07 9.55 -0.06
N ARG A 45 -18.15 10.42 -1.06
CA ARG A 45 -18.92 10.13 -2.27
C ARG A 45 -18.17 9.12 -3.14
N MET A 46 -18.77 7.96 -3.35
CA MET A 46 -18.27 6.94 -4.27
C MET A 46 -18.36 7.44 -5.72
N THR A 47 -17.25 7.39 -6.43
CA THR A 47 -17.20 7.74 -7.86
C THR A 47 -17.73 6.60 -8.74
N GLU A 48 -18.02 6.87 -10.01
CA GLU A 48 -18.37 5.81 -10.97
C GLU A 48 -17.19 4.85 -11.20
N THR A 49 -15.97 5.35 -11.13
CA THR A 49 -14.74 4.54 -11.20
C THR A 49 -14.66 3.55 -10.04
N ASP A 50 -14.95 3.99 -8.81
CA ASP A 50 -14.97 3.10 -7.64
C ASP A 50 -16.01 1.99 -7.80
N LYS A 51 -17.21 2.35 -8.29
CA LYS A 51 -18.27 1.38 -8.56
C LYS A 51 -17.88 0.33 -9.60
N LEU A 52 -17.13 0.74 -10.63
CA LEU A 52 -16.65 -0.18 -11.65
C LEU A 52 -15.61 -1.15 -11.07
N ILE A 53 -14.64 -0.65 -10.30
CA ILE A 53 -13.62 -1.47 -9.64
C ILE A 53 -14.26 -2.46 -8.65
N LEU A 54 -15.24 -2.01 -7.86
CA LEU A 54 -15.93 -2.84 -6.85
C LEU A 54 -16.84 -3.94 -7.45
N ARG A 55 -17.04 -3.97 -8.77
CA ARG A 55 -17.66 -5.12 -9.46
C ARG A 55 -16.75 -6.34 -9.46
N ASP A 56 -15.45 -6.15 -9.39
CA ASP A 56 -14.50 -7.24 -9.21
C ASP A 56 -14.67 -7.85 -7.80
N LYS A 57 -14.99 -9.13 -7.75
CA LYS A 57 -15.22 -9.89 -6.51
C LYS A 57 -13.99 -10.68 -6.06
N SER A 58 -12.81 -10.39 -6.61
CA SER A 58 -11.56 -10.95 -6.10
C SER A 58 -11.40 -10.59 -4.61
N LEU A 59 -10.91 -11.55 -3.82
CA LEU A 59 -10.86 -11.42 -2.36
C LEU A 59 -9.96 -10.29 -1.89
N ASP A 60 -8.86 -10.06 -2.60
CA ASP A 60 -7.90 -9.04 -2.26
C ASP A 60 -7.10 -8.57 -3.48
N TYR A 61 -6.95 -7.25 -3.61
CA TYR A 61 -6.12 -6.56 -4.59
C TYR A 61 -5.88 -5.11 -4.17
N ARG A 62 -4.90 -4.46 -4.77
CA ARG A 62 -4.60 -3.06 -4.51
C ARG A 62 -4.90 -2.18 -5.72
N VAL A 63 -5.14 -0.90 -5.43
CA VAL A 63 -5.46 0.13 -6.41
C VAL A 63 -4.42 1.25 -6.31
N LEU A 64 -3.92 1.71 -7.46
CA LEU A 64 -3.07 2.88 -7.56
C LEU A 64 -3.88 4.04 -8.15
N ASN A 65 -4.12 5.09 -7.38
CA ASN A 65 -4.81 6.28 -7.86
C ASN A 65 -3.80 7.29 -8.41
N LEU A 66 -3.88 7.53 -9.72
CA LEU A 66 -3.04 8.49 -10.45
C LEU A 66 -3.76 9.84 -10.65
N ALA A 67 -5.05 9.92 -10.34
CA ALA A 67 -5.84 11.13 -10.46
C ALA A 67 -5.73 12.06 -9.24
N SER A 68 -5.10 11.59 -8.16
CA SER A 68 -4.91 12.33 -6.92
C SER A 68 -3.42 12.49 -6.57
N ASN A 69 -3.14 13.19 -5.48
CA ASN A 69 -1.79 13.17 -4.88
C ASN A 69 -1.56 11.82 -4.20
N THR A 70 -1.17 10.81 -4.96
CA THR A 70 -1.11 9.38 -4.61
C THR A 70 -0.63 9.09 -3.18
N PHE A 71 0.40 9.81 -2.69
CA PHE A 71 1.02 9.52 -1.38
C PHE A 71 0.60 10.51 -0.28
N ASN A 72 -0.30 11.44 -0.59
CA ASN A 72 -0.76 12.46 0.35
C ASN A 72 -2.28 12.69 0.24
N GLU A 73 -3.05 11.61 0.14
CA GLU A 73 -4.50 11.60 0.09
C GLU A 73 -5.04 10.43 0.93
N ASN A 74 -6.32 10.40 1.22
CA ASN A 74 -6.98 9.32 1.96
C ASN A 74 -8.30 8.85 1.32
N GLU A 75 -8.72 9.48 0.24
CA GLU A 75 -10.00 9.22 -0.41
C GLU A 75 -10.07 7.81 -1.02
N THR A 76 -8.99 7.39 -1.70
CA THR A 76 -8.91 6.05 -2.31
C THR A 76 -9.10 4.95 -1.27
N SER A 77 -8.61 5.15 -0.06
CA SER A 77 -8.66 4.16 1.03
C SER A 77 -10.06 3.93 1.61
N TYR A 78 -11.05 4.77 1.29
CA TYR A 78 -12.43 4.55 1.71
C TYR A 78 -13.06 3.32 1.03
N TYR A 79 -12.66 3.04 -0.20
CA TYR A 79 -13.27 1.98 -0.99
C TYR A 79 -12.30 0.90 -1.45
N HIS A 80 -10.98 1.19 -1.43
CA HIS A 80 -9.96 0.31 -1.99
C HIS A 80 -8.75 0.19 -1.07
N LYS A 81 -8.03 -0.91 -1.16
CA LYS A 81 -6.66 -1.00 -0.65
C LYS A 81 -5.74 -0.18 -1.55
N SER A 82 -5.33 0.98 -1.07
CA SER A 82 -4.49 1.91 -1.81
C SER A 82 -3.00 1.53 -1.72
N ILE A 83 -2.30 1.63 -2.86
CA ILE A 83 -0.82 1.63 -2.89
C ILE A 83 -0.27 2.91 -2.27
N GLY A 84 -1.02 4.00 -2.36
CA GLY A 84 -0.67 5.31 -1.82
C GLY A 84 -1.24 5.58 -0.43
N GLY A 85 -1.66 6.83 -0.25
CA GLY A 85 -2.28 7.31 0.96
C GLY A 85 -1.30 7.98 1.92
N TYR A 86 -1.84 8.90 2.73
CA TYR A 86 -1.10 9.54 3.81
C TYR A 86 -1.19 8.72 5.10
N SER A 87 -0.05 8.47 5.72
CA SER A 87 0.03 7.92 7.07
C SER A 87 1.27 8.49 7.77
N ALA A 88 1.05 9.11 8.94
CA ALA A 88 2.14 9.58 9.79
C ALA A 88 2.96 8.41 10.40
N ALA A 89 2.37 7.23 10.48
CA ALA A 89 2.99 6.00 11.01
C ALA A 89 3.34 4.99 9.90
N LYS A 90 3.67 5.49 8.71
CA LYS A 90 4.06 4.64 7.57
C LYS A 90 5.30 3.80 7.91
N LEU A 91 5.26 2.52 7.59
CA LEU A 91 6.40 1.63 7.77
C LEU A 91 7.60 2.14 6.95
N ARG A 92 8.77 2.26 7.59
CA ARG A 92 9.98 2.76 6.93
C ARG A 92 10.34 1.96 5.67
N ARG A 93 10.26 0.63 5.73
CA ARG A 93 10.49 -0.23 4.56
C ARG A 93 9.57 0.10 3.39
N TYR A 94 8.30 0.41 3.68
CA TYR A 94 7.37 0.79 2.62
C TYR A 94 7.70 2.17 2.05
N GLN A 95 8.13 3.12 2.89
CA GLN A 95 8.60 4.42 2.41
C GLN A 95 9.85 4.27 1.53
N GLU A 96 10.80 3.43 1.91
CA GLU A 96 11.99 3.13 1.10
C GLU A 96 11.61 2.51 -0.27
N MET A 97 10.60 1.64 -0.31
CA MET A 97 10.05 1.11 -1.57
C MET A 97 9.38 2.19 -2.42
N ILE A 98 8.66 3.14 -1.79
CA ILE A 98 8.08 4.29 -2.51
C ILE A 98 9.19 5.11 -3.15
N ASP A 99 10.19 5.50 -2.38
CA ASP A 99 11.27 6.39 -2.82
C ASP A 99 12.15 5.76 -3.89
N THR A 100 12.40 4.45 -3.78
CA THR A 100 13.31 3.74 -4.69
C THR A 100 12.62 3.30 -5.98
N TYR A 101 11.38 2.81 -5.90
CA TYR A 101 10.71 2.14 -7.03
C TYR A 101 9.33 2.68 -7.34
N ILE A 102 8.40 2.72 -6.36
CA ILE A 102 6.98 2.92 -6.65
C ILE A 102 6.72 4.29 -7.27
N ALA A 103 7.41 5.35 -6.81
CA ALA A 103 7.25 6.69 -7.36
C ALA A 103 7.67 6.76 -8.84
N ASN A 104 8.74 6.07 -9.22
CA ASN A 104 9.19 5.99 -10.60
C ASN A 104 8.26 5.11 -11.46
N GLU A 105 7.88 3.95 -10.94
CA GLU A 105 6.95 3.05 -11.63
C GLU A 105 5.57 3.69 -11.84
N LYS A 106 5.09 4.48 -10.88
CA LYS A 106 3.89 5.30 -11.03
C LYS A 106 3.96 6.20 -12.28
N ASN A 107 5.10 6.86 -12.50
CA ASN A 107 5.29 7.71 -13.68
C ASN A 107 5.35 6.88 -14.97
N LYS A 108 5.97 5.70 -14.92
CA LYS A 108 5.97 4.77 -16.07
C LYS A 108 4.57 4.28 -16.41
N VAL A 109 3.75 3.95 -15.40
CA VAL A 109 2.33 3.60 -15.62
C VAL A 109 1.60 4.75 -16.30
N TRP A 110 1.73 5.97 -15.75
CA TRP A 110 1.11 7.15 -16.33
C TRP A 110 1.43 7.30 -17.82
N ASN A 111 2.71 7.32 -18.17
CA ASN A 111 3.17 7.55 -19.53
C ASN A 111 2.73 6.41 -20.46
N SER A 112 3.02 5.16 -20.09
CA SER A 112 2.76 4.01 -20.95
C SER A 112 1.27 3.74 -21.18
N VAL A 113 0.44 3.94 -20.15
CA VAL A 113 -1.02 3.77 -20.27
C VAL A 113 -1.63 4.91 -21.08
N ALA A 114 -1.15 6.15 -20.90
CA ALA A 114 -1.60 7.30 -21.70
C ALA A 114 -1.23 7.13 -23.18
N GLU A 115 0.01 6.74 -23.49
CA GLU A 115 0.48 6.46 -24.84
C GLU A 115 -0.30 5.32 -25.52
N ALA A 116 -0.67 4.29 -24.75
CA ALA A 116 -1.47 3.17 -25.22
C ALA A 116 -2.98 3.48 -25.32
N GLY A 117 -3.42 4.69 -24.95
CA GLY A 117 -4.84 5.06 -24.93
C GLY A 117 -5.67 4.23 -23.95
N GLY A 118 -5.07 3.75 -22.87
CA GLY A 118 -5.71 2.89 -21.87
C GLY A 118 -5.69 1.39 -22.17
N ASP A 119 -5.17 1.00 -23.33
CA ASP A 119 -5.10 -0.42 -23.75
C ASP A 119 -3.87 -1.12 -23.17
N MET A 120 -4.05 -1.82 -22.06
CA MET A 120 -2.98 -2.52 -21.36
C MET A 120 -2.34 -3.65 -22.16
N THR A 121 -2.96 -4.15 -23.21
CA THR A 121 -2.36 -5.19 -24.08
C THR A 121 -1.17 -4.65 -24.89
N LYS A 122 -1.11 -3.32 -25.08
CA LYS A 122 -0.01 -2.63 -25.76
C LYS A 122 1.12 -2.19 -24.84
N VAL A 123 0.92 -2.30 -23.52
CA VAL A 123 1.90 -1.91 -22.51
C VAL A 123 2.77 -3.09 -22.14
N LYS A 124 4.08 -2.90 -22.01
CA LYS A 124 5.02 -3.91 -21.51
C LYS A 124 5.11 -3.87 -19.98
N GLY A 125 3.95 -4.03 -19.31
CA GLY A 125 3.81 -3.80 -17.87
C GLY A 125 4.65 -4.73 -17.00
N ASP A 126 4.97 -5.92 -17.47
CA ASP A 126 5.80 -6.88 -16.73
C ASP A 126 7.23 -6.31 -16.46
N SER A 127 7.80 -5.61 -17.42
CA SER A 127 9.14 -5.01 -17.30
C SER A 127 9.13 -3.56 -16.82
N LEU A 128 8.03 -2.83 -17.01
CA LEU A 128 7.97 -1.40 -16.71
C LEU A 128 7.69 -1.09 -15.24
N PHE A 129 6.86 -1.93 -14.58
CA PHE A 129 6.44 -1.70 -13.20
C PHE A 129 6.31 -3.00 -12.39
N PRO A 130 7.42 -3.78 -12.30
CA PRO A 130 7.42 -5.08 -11.62
C PRO A 130 7.11 -4.99 -10.12
N VAL A 131 7.45 -3.90 -9.44
CA VAL A 131 7.16 -3.71 -8.02
C VAL A 131 5.65 -3.48 -7.79
N LEU A 132 4.99 -2.71 -8.64
CA LEU A 132 3.53 -2.57 -8.58
C LEU A 132 2.83 -3.91 -8.87
N ASN A 133 3.38 -4.72 -9.80
CA ASN A 133 2.86 -6.05 -10.08
C ASN A 133 3.02 -6.99 -8.88
N MET A 134 4.20 -6.98 -8.23
CA MET A 134 4.48 -7.74 -6.99
C MET A 134 3.54 -7.32 -5.85
N LEU A 135 3.20 -6.04 -5.75
CA LEU A 135 2.25 -5.52 -4.75
C LEU A 135 0.79 -5.81 -5.11
N ASN A 136 0.51 -6.65 -6.09
CA ASN A 136 -0.84 -6.99 -6.56
C ASN A 136 -1.69 -5.75 -6.87
N THR A 137 -1.09 -4.76 -7.56
CA THR A 137 -1.79 -3.57 -8.02
C THR A 137 -2.63 -3.94 -9.24
N LYS A 138 -3.89 -4.26 -9.00
CA LYS A 138 -4.79 -4.79 -10.04
C LYS A 138 -5.47 -3.70 -10.87
N TYR A 139 -5.64 -2.51 -10.30
CA TYR A 139 -6.28 -1.39 -10.99
C TYR A 139 -5.49 -0.10 -10.84
N PHE A 140 -5.46 0.66 -11.93
CA PHE A 140 -5.01 2.04 -11.97
C PHE A 140 -6.22 2.95 -12.15
N ILE A 141 -6.36 3.97 -11.32
CA ILE A 141 -7.35 5.04 -11.53
C ILE A 141 -6.65 6.14 -12.32
N MET A 142 -7.02 6.27 -13.60
CA MET A 142 -6.46 7.26 -14.51
C MET A 142 -7.36 8.49 -14.57
N PRO A 143 -6.82 9.72 -14.56
CA PRO A 143 -7.62 10.91 -14.79
C PRO A 143 -8.02 11.03 -16.25
N LEU A 144 -9.20 11.56 -16.47
CA LEU A 144 -9.72 12.02 -17.76
C LEU A 144 -9.93 13.53 -17.72
N GLN A 145 -10.43 14.07 -18.81
CA GLN A 145 -10.81 15.48 -18.89
C GLN A 145 -11.94 15.82 -17.90
N ALA A 146 -12.06 17.09 -17.53
CA ALA A 146 -13.11 17.62 -16.65
C ALA A 146 -13.19 16.95 -15.25
N GLY A 147 -12.06 16.45 -14.70
CA GLY A 147 -12.01 15.86 -13.37
C GLY A 147 -12.64 14.47 -13.26
N GLN A 148 -12.98 13.86 -14.38
CA GLN A 148 -13.44 12.47 -14.41
C GLN A 148 -12.27 11.50 -14.30
N THR A 149 -12.57 10.27 -13.92
CA THR A 149 -11.58 9.20 -13.81
C THR A 149 -12.08 7.93 -14.50
N VAL A 150 -11.17 7.05 -14.86
CA VAL A 150 -11.46 5.74 -15.45
C VAL A 150 -10.57 4.67 -14.81
N PRO A 151 -11.11 3.47 -14.52
CA PRO A 151 -10.29 2.36 -14.07
C PRO A 151 -9.63 1.68 -15.26
N VAL A 152 -8.34 1.41 -15.14
CA VAL A 152 -7.57 0.59 -16.08
C VAL A 152 -7.09 -0.65 -15.34
N GLN A 153 -7.45 -1.83 -15.83
CA GLN A 153 -7.02 -3.08 -15.22
C GLN A 153 -5.58 -3.40 -15.59
N ASN A 154 -4.75 -3.65 -14.58
CA ASN A 154 -3.40 -4.15 -14.77
C ASN A 154 -3.42 -5.65 -15.04
N LEU A 155 -3.03 -6.06 -16.25
CA LEU A 155 -2.98 -7.46 -16.67
C LEU A 155 -1.74 -8.21 -16.15
N TYR A 156 -0.79 -7.49 -15.55
CA TYR A 156 0.52 -8.00 -15.13
C TYR A 156 0.65 -8.20 -13.63
N ALA A 157 -0.37 -7.88 -12.83
CA ALA A 157 -0.35 -8.11 -11.38
C ALA A 157 -0.11 -9.59 -11.06
N TYR A 158 0.83 -9.88 -10.14
CA TYR A 158 1.23 -11.26 -9.85
C TYR A 158 0.19 -12.02 -9.01
N GLY A 159 -0.82 -11.34 -8.47
CA GLY A 159 -1.82 -11.90 -7.58
C GLY A 159 -1.41 -11.83 -6.11
N ASN A 160 -2.15 -12.55 -5.27
CA ASN A 160 -1.96 -12.51 -3.82
C ASN A 160 -0.73 -13.29 -3.35
N ALA A 161 -0.37 -14.34 -4.09
CA ALA A 161 0.81 -15.15 -3.83
C ALA A 161 1.22 -15.92 -5.08
N TRP A 162 2.51 -16.26 -5.21
CA TRP A 162 3.05 -17.05 -6.32
C TRP A 162 4.30 -17.78 -5.89
N PHE A 163 4.59 -18.88 -6.58
CA PHE A 163 5.86 -19.58 -6.45
C PHE A 163 6.98 -18.82 -7.16
N VAL A 164 8.18 -18.89 -6.60
CA VAL A 164 9.40 -18.42 -7.26
C VAL A 164 10.33 -19.60 -7.56
N ASP A 165 11.09 -19.48 -8.64
CA ASP A 165 12.02 -20.50 -9.09
C ASP A 165 13.33 -20.47 -8.31
N LYS A 166 13.65 -19.29 -7.72
CA LYS A 166 14.92 -19.04 -7.04
C LYS A 166 14.78 -18.02 -5.93
N VAL A 167 15.51 -18.21 -4.84
CA VAL A 167 15.72 -17.22 -3.79
C VAL A 167 17.17 -16.72 -3.82
N ASN A 168 17.35 -15.41 -3.97
CA ASN A 168 18.63 -14.73 -3.94
C ASN A 168 18.87 -14.21 -2.52
N TYR A 169 19.81 -14.83 -1.80
CA TYR A 169 20.13 -14.44 -0.43
C TYR A 169 21.17 -13.32 -0.41
N VAL A 170 20.93 -12.31 0.39
CA VAL A 170 21.74 -11.10 0.53
C VAL A 170 22.07 -10.83 1.99
N ASN A 171 23.12 -10.04 2.26
CA ASN A 171 23.65 -9.91 3.62
C ASN A 171 23.12 -8.71 4.42
N ASN A 172 22.44 -7.78 3.78
CA ASN A 172 21.94 -6.57 4.43
C ASN A 172 20.77 -5.95 3.66
N ALA A 173 20.08 -5.01 4.32
CA ALA A 173 18.88 -4.35 3.80
C ALA A 173 19.14 -3.53 2.52
N ASN A 174 20.35 -2.98 2.33
CA ASN A 174 20.67 -2.23 1.10
C ASN A 174 20.79 -3.16 -0.10
N GLU A 175 21.37 -4.33 0.09
CA GLU A 175 21.42 -5.36 -0.95
C GLU A 175 20.02 -5.94 -1.21
N GLU A 176 19.18 -6.06 -0.17
CA GLU A 176 17.80 -6.54 -0.29
C GLU A 176 16.97 -5.59 -1.17
N ILE A 177 16.98 -4.29 -0.88
CA ILE A 177 16.25 -3.33 -1.70
C ILE A 177 16.84 -3.21 -3.12
N ALA A 178 18.16 -3.24 -3.28
CA ALA A 178 18.79 -3.24 -4.60
C ALA A 178 18.43 -4.48 -5.42
N GLY A 179 18.28 -5.63 -4.77
CA GLY A 179 17.87 -6.90 -5.38
C GLY A 179 16.46 -6.83 -5.99
N VAL A 180 15.55 -6.10 -5.37
CA VAL A 180 14.18 -5.89 -5.90
C VAL A 180 14.21 -5.27 -7.31
N GLY A 181 15.13 -4.36 -7.59
CA GLY A 181 15.29 -3.78 -8.93
C GLY A 181 16.16 -4.57 -9.89
N LYS A 182 16.84 -5.61 -9.39
CA LYS A 182 17.83 -6.38 -10.17
C LYS A 182 17.28 -7.68 -10.72
N TYR A 183 16.44 -8.36 -9.94
CA TYR A 183 15.96 -9.70 -10.26
C TYR A 183 14.56 -9.66 -10.87
N ASN A 184 14.19 -10.72 -11.59
CA ASN A 184 12.83 -10.88 -12.10
C ASN A 184 11.89 -11.33 -10.98
N LEU A 185 11.16 -10.41 -10.38
CA LEU A 185 10.31 -10.64 -9.21
C LEU A 185 9.17 -11.65 -9.45
N ARG A 186 8.85 -11.95 -10.70
CA ARG A 186 7.88 -12.99 -11.03
C ARG A 186 8.45 -14.40 -10.78
N HIS A 187 9.76 -14.56 -10.97
CA HIS A 187 10.45 -15.84 -10.90
C HIS A 187 11.47 -15.93 -9.77
N GLU A 188 11.90 -14.79 -9.24
CA GLU A 188 12.97 -14.74 -8.25
C GLU A 188 12.53 -13.89 -7.03
N ALA A 189 12.86 -14.38 -5.84
CA ALA A 189 12.75 -13.63 -4.60
C ALA A 189 14.13 -13.15 -4.12
N VAL A 190 14.11 -12.10 -3.28
CA VAL A 190 15.28 -11.63 -2.53
C VAL A 190 14.97 -11.78 -1.05
N ALA A 191 15.89 -12.33 -0.28
CA ALA A 191 15.74 -12.48 1.16
C ALA A 191 17.07 -12.26 1.89
N ASP A 192 17.00 -11.80 3.13
CA ASP A 192 18.15 -11.72 4.01
C ASP A 192 18.73 -13.13 4.26
N ALA A 193 20.05 -13.27 4.19
CA ALA A 193 20.77 -14.54 4.36
C ALA A 193 20.46 -15.28 5.67
N LYS A 194 20.01 -14.55 6.72
CA LYS A 194 19.58 -15.17 7.98
C LYS A 194 18.37 -16.11 7.83
N PHE A 195 17.56 -15.92 6.77
CA PHE A 195 16.42 -16.81 6.48
C PHE A 195 16.78 -18.02 5.61
N LYS A 196 18.06 -18.17 5.22
CA LYS A 196 18.48 -19.21 4.29
C LYS A 196 18.24 -20.63 4.80
N GLU A 197 18.45 -20.86 6.09
CA GLU A 197 18.20 -22.17 6.71
C GLU A 197 16.72 -22.50 6.77
N GLN A 198 15.87 -21.48 6.98
CA GLN A 198 14.42 -21.62 7.12
C GLN A 198 13.71 -21.78 5.78
N LEU A 199 14.05 -20.93 4.80
CA LEU A 199 13.41 -20.95 3.47
C LEU A 199 14.02 -22.01 2.52
N GLY A 200 15.27 -22.39 2.76
CA GLY A 200 15.98 -23.35 1.91
C GLY A 200 16.23 -22.83 0.50
N GLN A 201 16.20 -23.75 -0.46
CA GLN A 201 16.30 -23.45 -1.88
C GLN A 201 14.94 -23.65 -2.54
N SER A 202 14.55 -22.72 -3.39
CA SER A 202 13.39 -22.90 -4.26
C SER A 202 13.75 -23.76 -5.48
N VAL A 203 12.74 -24.37 -6.06
CA VAL A 203 12.86 -25.18 -7.26
C VAL A 203 11.86 -24.67 -8.31
N PRO A 204 12.22 -24.69 -9.60
CA PRO A 204 11.29 -24.33 -10.67
C PRO A 204 10.03 -25.20 -10.59
N GLN A 205 8.90 -24.52 -10.65
CA GLN A 205 7.61 -25.17 -10.59
C GLN A 205 7.19 -25.69 -11.96
N ASP A 206 6.24 -26.61 -11.96
CA ASP A 206 5.55 -27.06 -13.16
C ASP A 206 4.21 -26.30 -13.33
N ASP A 207 3.61 -26.44 -14.49
CA ASP A 207 2.35 -25.76 -14.85
C ASP A 207 1.14 -26.19 -13.98
N THR A 208 1.29 -27.25 -13.17
CA THR A 208 0.25 -27.74 -12.26
C THR A 208 0.33 -27.11 -10.87
N SER A 209 1.41 -26.40 -10.57
CA SER A 209 1.62 -25.75 -9.28
C SER A 209 0.73 -24.52 -9.15
N ILE A 210 -0.07 -24.47 -8.09
CA ILE A 210 -1.07 -23.42 -7.86
C ILE A 210 -0.93 -22.87 -6.44
N VAL A 211 -1.04 -21.55 -6.33
CA VAL A 211 -1.27 -20.85 -5.07
C VAL A 211 -2.47 -19.95 -5.25
N ARG A 212 -3.49 -20.10 -4.40
CA ARG A 212 -4.72 -19.35 -4.50
C ARG A 212 -5.21 -18.90 -3.12
N LEU A 213 -5.46 -17.60 -2.95
CA LEU A 213 -6.13 -17.07 -1.77
C LEU A 213 -7.59 -17.54 -1.79
N THR A 214 -8.03 -18.22 -0.72
CA THR A 214 -9.40 -18.75 -0.57
C THR A 214 -10.20 -18.00 0.49
N GLN A 215 -9.52 -17.39 1.47
CA GLN A 215 -10.15 -16.54 2.46
C GLN A 215 -9.26 -15.34 2.80
N TYR A 216 -9.86 -14.17 2.85
CA TYR A 216 -9.22 -12.94 3.30
C TYR A 216 -9.97 -12.36 4.51
N LYS A 217 -9.27 -12.24 5.63
CA LYS A 217 -9.68 -11.44 6.80
C LYS A 217 -8.47 -10.62 7.25
N PRO A 218 -8.64 -9.47 7.89
CA PRO A 218 -7.52 -8.58 8.25
C PRO A 218 -6.38 -9.26 9.01
N ASN A 219 -6.70 -10.29 9.84
CA ASN A 219 -5.73 -11.00 10.67
C ASN A 219 -5.67 -12.51 10.35
N ASN A 220 -6.25 -12.94 9.24
CA ASN A 220 -6.25 -14.37 8.86
C ASN A 220 -6.39 -14.50 7.35
N LEU A 221 -5.38 -15.04 6.70
CA LEU A 221 -5.33 -15.33 5.28
C LEU A 221 -5.25 -16.84 5.10
N VAL A 222 -6.10 -17.40 4.24
CA VAL A 222 -6.07 -18.82 3.92
C VAL A 222 -5.77 -19.01 2.44
N TYR A 223 -4.78 -19.81 2.16
CA TYR A 223 -4.36 -20.15 0.80
C TYR A 223 -4.51 -21.64 0.57
N GLU A 224 -4.95 -21.99 -0.62
CA GLU A 224 -4.84 -23.33 -1.17
C GLU A 224 -3.57 -23.39 -1.98
N VAL A 225 -2.72 -24.35 -1.67
CA VAL A 225 -1.42 -24.54 -2.32
C VAL A 225 -1.35 -25.97 -2.84
N ASN A 226 -1.00 -26.12 -4.11
CA ASN A 226 -0.71 -27.42 -4.71
C ASN A 226 0.63 -27.37 -5.43
N SER A 227 1.54 -28.27 -5.09
CA SER A 227 2.83 -28.43 -5.76
C SER A 227 3.35 -29.85 -5.55
N ASN A 228 3.81 -30.47 -6.63
CA ASN A 228 4.43 -31.79 -6.57
C ASN A 228 5.89 -31.73 -6.10
N LYS A 229 6.51 -30.55 -6.12
CA LYS A 229 7.96 -30.39 -5.86
C LYS A 229 8.26 -29.64 -4.56
N GLY A 230 7.22 -29.09 -3.89
CA GLY A 230 7.43 -28.09 -2.85
C GLY A 230 7.96 -26.76 -3.43
N GLY A 231 8.55 -25.91 -2.62
CA GLY A 231 9.15 -24.65 -3.09
C GLY A 231 8.84 -23.47 -2.19
N VAL A 232 9.31 -22.31 -2.61
CA VAL A 232 9.11 -21.06 -1.87
C VAL A 232 7.98 -20.24 -2.51
N VAL A 233 7.03 -19.84 -1.69
CA VAL A 233 5.89 -18.99 -2.07
C VAL A 233 6.15 -17.57 -1.58
N VAL A 234 5.99 -16.60 -2.46
CA VAL A 234 6.00 -15.17 -2.12
C VAL A 234 4.57 -14.70 -1.98
N PHE A 235 4.29 -13.96 -0.90
CA PHE A 235 2.99 -13.36 -0.64
C PHE A 235 3.03 -11.87 -0.91
N SER A 236 2.03 -11.36 -1.61
CA SER A 236 1.88 -9.91 -1.86
C SER A 236 1.38 -9.17 -0.62
N GLU A 237 1.93 -9.49 0.55
CA GLU A 237 1.59 -8.86 1.80
C GLU A 237 2.80 -8.13 2.39
N ILE A 238 2.55 -6.98 3.03
CA ILE A 238 3.61 -6.26 3.74
C ILE A 238 3.89 -7.00 5.04
N TYR A 239 5.11 -7.49 5.21
CA TYR A 239 5.49 -8.15 6.45
C TYR A 239 5.34 -7.20 7.64
N TYR A 240 4.68 -7.70 8.66
CA TYR A 240 4.58 -7.07 9.97
C TYR A 240 4.91 -8.09 11.07
N PRO A 241 5.67 -7.72 12.13
CA PRO A 241 5.97 -8.64 13.22
C PRO A 241 4.70 -9.21 13.87
N GLY A 242 4.69 -10.51 14.11
CA GLY A 242 3.56 -11.22 14.72
C GLY A 242 2.76 -12.10 13.76
N TRP A 243 3.04 -12.04 12.44
CA TRP A 243 2.51 -13.05 11.53
C TRP A 243 3.10 -14.42 11.82
N THR A 244 2.25 -15.42 11.85
CA THR A 244 2.61 -16.84 11.93
C THR A 244 2.00 -17.57 10.74
N ALA A 245 2.67 -18.62 10.26
CA ALA A 245 2.15 -19.45 9.19
C ALA A 245 1.98 -20.89 9.65
N THR A 246 1.00 -21.56 9.09
CA THR A 246 0.82 -23.00 9.23
C THR A 246 0.52 -23.63 7.87
N VAL A 247 1.04 -24.82 7.64
CA VAL A 247 0.72 -25.66 6.47
C VAL A 247 0.13 -26.94 7.01
N ASP A 248 -1.11 -27.24 6.65
CA ASP A 248 -1.85 -28.44 7.12
C ASP A 248 -1.83 -28.60 8.66
N GLY A 249 -1.93 -27.47 9.37
CA GLY A 249 -1.94 -27.41 10.83
C GLY A 249 -0.56 -27.46 11.50
N GLN A 250 0.51 -27.61 10.75
CA GLN A 250 1.89 -27.57 11.26
C GLN A 250 2.49 -26.18 11.06
N THR A 251 3.27 -25.71 12.05
CA THR A 251 3.97 -24.42 11.94
C THR A 251 4.93 -24.42 10.76
N ALA A 252 4.84 -23.37 9.94
CA ALA A 252 5.73 -23.12 8.83
C ALA A 252 6.54 -21.83 9.06
N GLU A 253 7.73 -21.78 8.54
CA GLU A 253 8.63 -20.65 8.67
C GLU A 253 8.24 -19.52 7.70
N LEU A 254 8.36 -18.27 8.18
CA LEU A 254 8.16 -17.06 7.41
C LEU A 254 9.47 -16.28 7.27
N GLY A 255 9.87 -16.03 6.06
CA GLY A 255 10.90 -15.06 5.71
C GLY A 255 10.29 -13.71 5.31
N ARG A 256 11.14 -12.70 5.26
CA ARG A 256 10.77 -11.35 4.79
C ARG A 256 11.80 -10.82 3.80
#